data_b47b499815321969fdc81eba5510d8d5
#
_entry.id   b47b499815321969fdc81eba5510d8d5
#
_cell.length_a   1.000
_cell.length_b   1.000
_cell.length_c   1.000
_cell.angle_alpha   90.00
_cell.angle_beta   90.00
_cell.angle_gamma   90.00
#
_symmetry.space_group_name_H-M   'P 1'
#
loop_
_entity.id
_entity.type
_entity.pdbx_description
1 polymer ?
#
loop_
_entity_poly.entity_id
_entity_poly.type
_entity_poly.pdbx_seq_one_letter_code
_entity_poly.pdbx_strand_id
1 'polypeptide(L)'
;MGKKRINNKDRRRKGQPQSGRKKAMIQSLKPLLWAFATWFILNAILHLPGIKEPFNEAFVAFTTHAAYWFGRVLFVPIEMSSVPFLTVNGFNMQVIMECTAYTFYLFAILLVVFARWPLRHKIRGLGIILAGIFLINNLRFISMGYLGSYRPDLFDLIHDIVWNVLFGFMVFGLWAWQEVTAHRITPQADSVKQPPGTSKQG
;
A
#
# COMPACT_ATOMS: atom_id res chain seq x y z
N MET A 1 6.03 -53.30 -35.58
CA MET A 1 4.84 -52.60 -35.04
C MET A 1 5.13 -52.14 -33.61
N GLY A 2 5.53 -50.88 -33.42
CA GLY A 2 5.92 -50.34 -32.10
C GLY A 2 4.72 -49.63 -31.45
N LYS A 3 4.20 -50.17 -30.36
CA LYS A 3 3.16 -49.54 -29.55
C LYS A 3 3.74 -48.35 -28.76
N LYS A 4 3.40 -47.09 -29.13
CA LYS A 4 3.71 -45.86 -28.43
C LYS A 4 3.05 -45.89 -27.04
N ARG A 5 3.81 -46.06 -25.97
CA ARG A 5 3.33 -45.90 -24.57
C ARG A 5 2.97 -44.44 -24.35
N ILE A 6 1.68 -44.12 -24.36
CA ILE A 6 1.16 -42.83 -24.03
C ILE A 6 1.39 -42.61 -22.52
N ASN A 7 2.18 -41.59 -22.19
CA ASN A 7 2.60 -41.28 -20.83
C ASN A 7 1.41 -40.76 -20.04
N ASN A 8 0.91 -41.52 -19.06
CA ASN A 8 -0.26 -41.26 -18.25
C ASN A 8 -0.10 -40.01 -17.31
N LYS A 9 1.11 -39.40 -17.26
CA LYS A 9 1.37 -38.15 -16.49
C LYS A 9 0.73 -36.91 -17.10
N ASP A 10 0.54 -36.88 -18.43
CA ASP A 10 -0.05 -35.69 -19.09
C ASP A 10 -1.57 -35.59 -18.95
N ARG A 11 -2.25 -36.72 -18.72
CA ARG A 11 -3.71 -36.71 -18.47
C ARG A 11 -4.10 -36.15 -17.09
N ARG A 12 -3.22 -36.23 -16.06
CA ARG A 12 -3.52 -35.74 -14.72
C ARG A 12 -3.41 -34.19 -14.59
N ARG A 13 -2.70 -33.52 -15.51
CA ARG A 13 -2.57 -32.07 -15.49
C ARG A 13 -3.77 -31.30 -16.07
N LYS A 14 -4.59 -31.94 -16.90
CA LYS A 14 -5.75 -31.29 -17.58
C LYS A 14 -7.06 -31.34 -16.83
N GLY A 15 -7.12 -31.94 -15.64
CA GLY A 15 -8.37 -32.22 -14.92
C GLY A 15 -8.55 -31.52 -13.57
N GLN A 16 -7.79 -30.45 -13.23
CA GLN A 16 -8.12 -29.69 -12.03
C GLN A 16 -9.40 -28.89 -12.28
N PRO A 17 -10.48 -29.13 -11.50
CA PRO A 17 -11.76 -28.47 -11.73
C PRO A 17 -11.57 -26.96 -11.57
N GLN A 18 -11.96 -26.20 -12.60
CA GLN A 18 -11.94 -24.73 -12.64
C GLN A 18 -12.61 -24.08 -11.41
N SER A 19 -13.51 -24.79 -10.74
CA SER A 19 -14.20 -24.35 -9.52
C SER A 19 -13.24 -24.19 -8.33
N GLY A 20 -12.23 -25.05 -8.19
CA GLY A 20 -11.23 -24.96 -7.12
C GLY A 20 -10.32 -23.73 -7.26
N ARG A 21 -9.94 -23.41 -8.50
CA ARG A 21 -9.09 -22.25 -8.80
C ARG A 21 -9.85 -20.91 -8.55
N LYS A 22 -11.13 -20.86 -8.91
CA LYS A 22 -11.98 -19.69 -8.61
C LYS A 22 -12.17 -19.50 -7.11
N LYS A 23 -12.44 -20.56 -6.34
CA LYS A 23 -12.56 -20.48 -4.87
C LYS A 23 -11.27 -20.02 -4.21
N ALA A 24 -10.11 -20.51 -4.63
CA ALA A 24 -8.81 -20.08 -4.11
C ALA A 24 -8.55 -18.59 -4.42
N MET A 25 -8.87 -18.14 -5.62
CA MET A 25 -8.73 -16.73 -6.01
C MET A 25 -9.65 -15.81 -5.20
N ILE A 26 -10.91 -16.20 -4.99
CA ILE A 26 -11.86 -15.41 -4.16
C ILE A 26 -11.39 -15.38 -2.70
N GLN A 27 -10.84 -16.47 -2.17
CA GLN A 27 -10.32 -16.49 -0.80
C GLN A 27 -9.08 -15.58 -0.61
N SER A 28 -8.24 -15.44 -1.63
CA SER A 28 -7.09 -14.53 -1.57
C SER A 28 -7.49 -13.05 -1.68
N LEU A 29 -8.64 -12.74 -2.31
CA LEU A 29 -9.16 -11.38 -2.43
C LEU A 29 -9.95 -10.91 -1.20
N LYS A 30 -10.41 -11.82 -0.34
CA LYS A 30 -11.20 -11.45 0.86
C LYS A 30 -10.53 -10.39 1.74
N PRO A 31 -9.25 -10.48 2.10
CA PRO A 31 -8.59 -9.46 2.91
C PRO A 31 -8.63 -8.07 2.26
N LEU A 32 -8.42 -8.00 0.95
CA LEU A 32 -8.48 -6.77 0.19
C LEU A 32 -9.89 -6.15 0.20
N LEU A 33 -10.93 -6.97 0.01
CA LEU A 33 -12.32 -6.51 0.05
C LEU A 33 -12.70 -5.98 1.43
N TRP A 34 -12.29 -6.66 2.50
CA TRP A 34 -12.53 -6.20 3.88
C TRP A 34 -11.77 -4.91 4.18
N ALA A 35 -10.51 -4.79 3.75
CA ALA A 35 -9.74 -3.57 3.90
C ALA A 35 -10.43 -2.41 3.19
N PHE A 36 -10.91 -2.61 1.96
CA PHE A 36 -11.59 -1.59 1.17
C PHE A 36 -12.92 -1.16 1.79
N ALA A 37 -13.75 -2.13 2.21
CA ALA A 37 -15.03 -1.84 2.86
C ALA A 37 -14.85 -1.07 4.16
N THR A 38 -13.90 -1.50 5.02
CA THR A 38 -13.59 -0.82 6.28
C THR A 38 -13.02 0.57 6.03
N TRP A 39 -12.14 0.72 5.04
CA TRP A 39 -11.59 2.01 4.65
C TRP A 39 -12.69 2.99 4.22
N PHE A 40 -13.66 2.54 3.42
CA PHE A 40 -14.78 3.37 2.99
C PHE A 40 -15.62 3.84 4.19
N ILE A 41 -15.94 2.92 5.12
CA ILE A 41 -16.72 3.24 6.33
C ILE A 41 -15.95 4.24 7.21
N LEU A 42 -14.65 4.01 7.46
CA LEU A 42 -13.85 4.91 8.28
C LEU A 42 -13.70 6.30 7.65
N ASN A 43 -13.52 6.37 6.32
CA ASN A 43 -13.52 7.67 5.65
C ASN A 43 -14.86 8.40 5.81
N ALA A 44 -15.99 7.70 5.68
CA ALA A 44 -17.30 8.30 5.91
C ALA A 44 -17.44 8.85 7.34
N ILE A 45 -16.95 8.12 8.36
CA ILE A 45 -16.95 8.56 9.75
C ILE A 45 -16.04 9.78 9.96
N LEU A 46 -14.84 9.80 9.37
CA LEU A 46 -13.90 10.91 9.48
C LEU A 46 -14.42 12.20 8.80
N HIS A 47 -15.41 12.09 7.91
CA HIS A 47 -16.06 13.24 7.28
C HIS A 47 -17.26 13.76 8.05
N LEU A 48 -17.62 13.17 9.21
CA LEU A 48 -18.71 13.66 10.03
C LEU A 48 -18.36 15.03 10.67
N PRO A 49 -19.33 15.93 10.77
CA PRO A 49 -19.16 17.20 11.48
C PRO A 49 -18.66 16.96 12.93
N GLY A 50 -17.70 17.76 13.39
CA GLY A 50 -17.12 17.65 14.73
C GLY A 50 -15.93 16.68 14.84
N ILE A 51 -15.74 15.73 13.89
CA ILE A 51 -14.56 14.89 13.81
C ILE A 51 -13.61 15.44 12.74
N LYS A 52 -14.17 15.93 11.66
CA LYS A 52 -13.42 16.36 10.48
C LYS A 52 -12.43 17.48 10.78
N GLU A 53 -12.88 18.54 11.46
CA GLU A 53 -12.05 19.73 11.69
C GLU A 53 -10.81 19.44 12.53
N PRO A 54 -10.90 18.87 13.76
CA PRO A 54 -9.72 18.64 14.58
C PRO A 54 -8.79 17.59 13.97
N PHE A 55 -9.34 16.61 13.26
CA PHE A 55 -8.56 15.61 12.54
C PHE A 55 -7.76 16.25 11.40
N ASN A 56 -8.40 17.10 10.59
CA ASN A 56 -7.76 17.80 9.48
C ASN A 56 -6.65 18.73 9.98
N GLU A 57 -6.91 19.53 10.99
CA GLU A 57 -5.93 20.44 11.57
C GLU A 57 -4.68 19.71 12.05
N ALA A 58 -4.86 18.61 12.80
CA ALA A 58 -3.75 17.82 13.31
C ALA A 58 -2.90 17.19 12.17
N PHE A 59 -3.56 16.61 11.16
CA PHE A 59 -2.85 15.99 10.04
C PHE A 59 -2.17 17.00 9.12
N VAL A 60 -2.81 18.13 8.87
CA VAL A 60 -2.23 19.23 8.09
C VAL A 60 -1.01 19.80 8.82
N ALA A 61 -1.13 20.08 10.13
CA ALA A 61 -0.01 20.55 10.92
C ALA A 61 1.16 19.56 10.93
N PHE A 62 0.90 18.29 11.21
CA PHE A 62 1.92 17.24 11.16
C PHE A 62 2.62 17.18 9.80
N THR A 63 1.84 17.18 8.72
CA THR A 63 2.38 17.07 7.36
C THR A 63 3.21 18.30 6.98
N THR A 64 2.75 19.51 7.34
CA THR A 64 3.48 20.75 7.08
C THR A 64 4.84 20.74 7.78
N HIS A 65 4.87 20.39 9.08
CA HIS A 65 6.12 20.27 9.81
C HIS A 65 7.04 19.17 9.27
N ALA A 66 6.47 18.02 8.92
CA ALA A 66 7.24 16.91 8.35
C ALA A 66 7.90 17.31 7.02
N ALA A 67 7.14 17.96 6.13
CA ALA A 67 7.66 18.43 4.85
C ALA A 67 8.75 19.49 5.01
N TYR A 68 8.55 20.43 5.94
CA TYR A 68 9.55 21.44 6.27
C TYR A 68 10.87 20.81 6.75
N TRP A 69 10.82 19.94 7.77
CA TRP A 69 12.02 19.34 8.31
C TRP A 69 12.68 18.40 7.31
N PHE A 70 11.91 17.64 6.55
CA PHE A 70 12.44 16.76 5.51
C PHE A 70 13.18 17.55 4.42
N GLY A 71 12.61 18.68 3.95
CA GLY A 71 13.26 19.56 3.00
C GLY A 71 14.53 20.20 3.55
N ARG A 72 14.53 20.60 4.83
CA ARG A 72 15.73 21.15 5.50
C ARG A 72 16.86 20.13 5.57
N VAL A 73 16.55 18.87 5.88
CA VAL A 73 17.55 17.76 5.90
C VAL A 73 18.14 17.51 4.51
N LEU A 74 17.35 17.72 3.46
CA LEU A 74 17.80 17.58 2.07
C LEU A 74 18.42 18.85 1.49
N PHE A 75 18.63 19.89 2.30
CA PHE A 75 19.15 21.20 1.87
C PHE A 75 18.33 21.87 0.77
N VAL A 76 17.03 21.58 0.70
CA VAL A 76 16.09 22.24 -0.20
C VAL A 76 15.79 23.66 0.32
N PRO A 77 15.70 24.69 -0.53
CA PRO A 77 15.24 26.02 -0.13
C PRO A 77 13.75 25.97 0.22
N ILE A 78 13.47 25.62 1.48
CA ILE A 78 12.12 25.49 2.03
C ILE A 78 11.97 26.40 3.26
N GLU A 79 10.86 27.14 3.31
CA GLU A 79 10.48 28.01 4.39
C GLU A 79 9.04 27.69 4.85
N MET A 80 8.78 27.88 6.13
CA MET A 80 7.45 27.76 6.72
C MET A 80 7.11 29.07 7.43
N SER A 81 6.22 29.85 6.84
CA SER A 81 5.79 31.13 7.44
C SER A 81 4.83 30.91 8.61
N SER A 82 3.87 30.02 8.42
CA SER A 82 2.91 29.55 9.43
C SER A 82 2.22 28.30 8.90
N VAL A 83 1.71 27.44 9.79
CA VAL A 83 0.84 26.33 9.36
C VAL A 83 -0.47 26.94 8.81
N PRO A 84 -0.94 26.52 7.63
CA PRO A 84 -0.47 25.41 6.79
C PRO A 84 0.38 25.81 5.57
N PHE A 85 1.10 26.92 5.61
CA PHE A 85 1.80 27.47 4.44
C PHE A 85 3.28 27.06 4.40
N LEU A 86 3.71 26.53 3.23
CA LEU A 86 5.08 26.21 2.88
C LEU A 86 5.50 26.96 1.62
N THR A 87 6.71 27.47 1.62
CA THR A 87 7.34 28.04 0.44
C THR A 87 8.52 27.18 0.04
N VAL A 88 8.51 26.61 -1.16
CA VAL A 88 9.59 25.79 -1.70
C VAL A 88 10.11 26.45 -2.97
N ASN A 89 11.41 26.73 -3.01
CA ASN A 89 12.05 27.40 -4.12
C ASN A 89 11.31 28.70 -4.59
N GLY A 90 10.81 29.48 -3.60
CA GLY A 90 10.07 30.71 -3.87
C GLY A 90 8.58 30.51 -4.25
N PHE A 91 8.13 29.29 -4.45
CA PHE A 91 6.72 29.00 -4.70
C PHE A 91 5.97 28.75 -3.39
N ASN A 92 4.95 29.59 -3.12
CA ASN A 92 4.13 29.45 -1.91
C ASN A 92 2.96 28.50 -2.16
N MET A 93 2.81 27.49 -1.30
CA MET A 93 1.75 26.50 -1.37
C MET A 93 1.06 26.34 -0.03
N GLN A 94 -0.23 26.10 -0.05
CA GLN A 94 -1.02 25.78 1.13
C GLN A 94 -1.16 24.25 1.22
N VAL A 95 -0.80 23.69 2.38
CA VAL A 95 -1.03 22.26 2.67
C VAL A 95 -2.48 22.08 3.07
N ILE A 96 -3.21 21.32 2.28
CA ILE A 96 -4.61 20.95 2.55
C ILE A 96 -4.72 19.48 2.88
N MET A 97 -5.89 19.02 3.32
CA MET A 97 -6.08 17.63 3.76
C MET A 97 -5.72 16.60 2.68
N GLU A 98 -6.01 16.89 1.43
CA GLU A 98 -5.68 16.06 0.25
C GLU A 98 -4.18 15.88 0.08
N CYS A 99 -3.37 16.81 0.59
CA CYS A 99 -1.92 16.74 0.56
C CYS A 99 -1.31 15.85 1.67
N THR A 100 -2.09 15.45 2.66
CA THR A 100 -1.56 14.75 3.84
C THR A 100 -1.34 13.26 3.62
N ALA A 101 -1.82 12.71 2.51
CA ALA A 101 -1.81 11.28 2.20
C ALA A 101 -2.50 10.38 3.26
N TYR A 102 -3.35 10.95 4.14
CA TYR A 102 -3.99 10.22 5.24
C TYR A 102 -4.79 9.01 4.75
N THR A 103 -5.47 9.14 3.61
CA THR A 103 -6.26 8.07 3.00
C THR A 103 -5.40 6.88 2.64
N PHE A 104 -4.18 7.12 2.16
CA PHE A 104 -3.20 6.07 1.83
C PHE A 104 -2.62 5.42 3.09
N TYR A 105 -2.34 6.20 4.15
CA TYR A 105 -1.94 5.67 5.46
C TYR A 105 -3.03 4.75 6.03
N LEU A 106 -4.27 5.22 6.07
CA LEU A 106 -5.40 4.45 6.56
C LEU A 106 -5.60 3.17 5.77
N PHE A 107 -5.58 3.26 4.44
CA PHE A 107 -5.73 2.10 3.56
C PHE A 107 -4.60 1.09 3.73
N ALA A 108 -3.35 1.55 3.83
CA ALA A 108 -2.19 0.69 4.05
C ALA A 108 -2.26 -0.06 5.39
N ILE A 109 -2.67 0.63 6.47
CA ILE A 109 -2.88 0.01 7.78
C ILE A 109 -3.92 -1.11 7.67
N LEU A 110 -5.07 -0.84 7.05
CA LEU A 110 -6.13 -1.82 6.89
C LEU A 110 -5.70 -3.01 6.02
N LEU A 111 -4.97 -2.77 4.92
CA LEU A 111 -4.41 -3.85 4.11
C LEU A 111 -3.54 -4.81 4.93
N VAL A 112 -2.68 -4.26 5.79
CA VAL A 112 -1.80 -5.08 6.64
C VAL A 112 -2.57 -5.76 7.77
N VAL A 113 -3.54 -5.09 8.37
CA VAL A 113 -4.40 -5.66 9.44
C VAL A 113 -5.15 -6.88 8.92
N PHE A 114 -5.78 -6.80 7.76
CA PHE A 114 -6.53 -7.88 7.16
C PHE A 114 -5.66 -8.92 6.43
N ALA A 115 -4.40 -8.61 6.13
CA ALA A 115 -3.47 -9.57 5.53
C ALA A 115 -3.25 -10.79 6.45
N ARG A 116 -3.12 -11.97 5.87
CA ARG A 116 -2.88 -13.23 6.61
C ARG A 116 -1.39 -13.46 6.88
N TRP A 117 -0.70 -12.43 7.35
CA TRP A 117 0.72 -12.50 7.66
C TRP A 117 0.96 -12.83 9.13
N PRO A 118 2.08 -13.48 9.48
CA PRO A 118 2.50 -13.61 10.87
C PRO A 118 2.78 -12.21 11.46
N LEU A 119 2.54 -12.04 12.76
CA LEU A 119 2.60 -10.73 13.43
C LEU A 119 3.91 -9.98 13.19
N ARG A 120 5.04 -10.68 13.26
CA ARG A 120 6.37 -10.07 13.01
C ARG A 120 6.47 -9.50 11.59
N HIS A 121 5.90 -10.21 10.61
CA HIS A 121 5.88 -9.75 9.22
C HIS A 121 4.91 -8.56 9.03
N LYS A 122 3.75 -8.57 9.74
CA LYS A 122 2.82 -7.43 9.74
C LYS A 122 3.49 -6.15 10.24
N ILE A 123 4.16 -6.20 11.40
CA ILE A 123 4.83 -5.04 11.99
C ILE A 123 5.92 -4.50 11.06
N ARG A 124 6.78 -5.39 10.54
CA ARG A 124 7.84 -4.99 9.59
C ARG A 124 7.25 -4.45 8.28
N GLY A 125 6.28 -5.15 7.70
CA GLY A 125 5.64 -4.74 6.45
C GLY A 125 4.92 -3.40 6.59
N LEU A 126 4.21 -3.20 7.69
CA LEU A 126 3.56 -1.93 8.00
C LEU A 126 4.59 -0.80 8.10
N GLY A 127 5.67 -0.99 8.84
CA GLY A 127 6.74 -0.01 8.96
C GLY A 127 7.33 0.39 7.61
N ILE A 128 7.60 -0.57 6.72
CA ILE A 128 8.12 -0.31 5.38
C ILE A 128 7.11 0.48 4.53
N ILE A 129 5.83 0.11 4.56
CA ILE A 129 4.80 0.79 3.77
C ILE A 129 4.57 2.22 4.28
N LEU A 130 4.46 2.41 5.61
CA LEU A 130 4.27 3.75 6.18
C LEU A 130 5.48 4.66 5.93
N ALA A 131 6.70 4.13 6.05
CA ALA A 131 7.93 4.86 5.71
C ALA A 131 7.97 5.22 4.21
N GLY A 132 7.55 4.32 3.34
CA GLY A 132 7.43 4.58 1.90
C GLY A 132 6.43 5.71 1.60
N ILE A 133 5.24 5.67 2.21
CA ILE A 133 4.22 6.73 2.06
C ILE A 133 4.78 8.07 2.59
N PHE A 134 5.42 8.07 3.76
CA PHE A 134 6.03 9.26 4.34
C PHE A 134 7.07 9.87 3.41
N LEU A 135 8.01 9.05 2.92
CA LEU A 135 9.08 9.49 2.03
C LEU A 135 8.52 10.10 0.73
N ILE A 136 7.61 9.39 0.06
CA ILE A 136 7.10 9.84 -1.22
C ILE A 136 6.21 11.08 -1.07
N ASN A 137 5.46 11.21 0.04
CA ASN A 137 4.66 12.40 0.30
C ASN A 137 5.54 13.63 0.49
N ASN A 138 6.65 13.52 1.21
CA ASN A 138 7.59 14.63 1.38
C ASN A 138 8.32 14.99 0.07
N LEU A 139 8.70 13.99 -0.74
CA LEU A 139 9.25 14.23 -2.07
C LEU A 139 8.24 14.90 -3.01
N ARG A 140 6.94 14.59 -2.86
CA ARG A 140 5.86 15.28 -3.57
C ARG A 140 5.88 16.77 -3.28
N PHE A 141 5.94 17.19 -2.00
CA PHE A 141 5.98 18.62 -1.68
C PHE A 141 7.17 19.34 -2.31
N ILE A 142 8.35 18.72 -2.24
CA ILE A 142 9.56 19.28 -2.85
C ILE A 142 9.39 19.41 -4.36
N SER A 143 8.99 18.32 -5.03
CA SER A 143 8.82 18.33 -6.50
C SER A 143 7.73 19.29 -6.96
N MET A 144 6.63 19.39 -6.20
CA MET A 144 5.54 20.31 -6.50
C MET A 144 5.96 21.79 -6.32
N GLY A 145 6.77 22.08 -5.30
CA GLY A 145 7.33 23.42 -5.13
C GLY A 145 8.22 23.85 -6.28
N TYR A 146 9.12 22.98 -6.73
CA TYR A 146 9.93 23.25 -7.91
C TYR A 146 9.08 23.36 -9.19
N LEU A 147 8.10 22.45 -9.36
CA LEU A 147 7.20 22.51 -10.50
C LEU A 147 6.42 23.83 -10.53
N GLY A 148 5.85 24.25 -9.38
CA GLY A 148 5.13 25.52 -9.28
C GLY A 148 6.00 26.73 -9.60
N SER A 149 7.29 26.69 -9.25
CA SER A 149 8.24 27.76 -9.58
C SER A 149 8.54 27.86 -11.07
N TYR A 150 8.64 26.73 -11.78
CA TYR A 150 9.05 26.70 -13.19
C TYR A 150 7.89 26.55 -14.17
N ARG A 151 6.85 25.81 -13.79
CA ARG A 151 5.71 25.46 -14.66
C ARG A 151 4.40 25.43 -13.87
N PRO A 152 3.94 26.60 -13.40
CA PRO A 152 2.70 26.69 -12.62
C PRO A 152 1.46 26.19 -13.39
N ASP A 153 1.49 26.24 -14.72
CA ASP A 153 0.44 25.73 -15.62
C ASP A 153 0.20 24.23 -15.50
N LEU A 154 1.19 23.45 -15.06
CA LEU A 154 1.10 22.00 -14.89
C LEU A 154 0.83 21.58 -13.44
N PHE A 155 0.78 22.54 -12.52
CA PHE A 155 0.70 22.24 -11.08
C PHE A 155 -0.53 21.39 -10.74
N ASP A 156 -1.73 21.81 -11.11
CA ASP A 156 -2.98 21.12 -10.76
C ASP A 156 -3.04 19.72 -11.41
N LEU A 157 -2.65 19.61 -12.69
CA LEU A 157 -2.64 18.33 -13.39
C LEU A 157 -1.74 17.30 -12.69
N ILE A 158 -0.53 17.70 -12.33
CA ILE A 158 0.44 16.81 -11.71
C ILE A 158 0.06 16.54 -10.26
N HIS A 159 -0.43 17.56 -9.54
CA HIS A 159 -0.87 17.43 -8.17
C HIS A 159 -2.07 16.47 -8.04
N ASP A 160 -3.12 16.66 -8.83
CA ASP A 160 -4.38 15.96 -8.64
C ASP A 160 -4.42 14.58 -9.31
N ILE A 161 -3.76 14.42 -10.45
CA ILE A 161 -3.84 13.18 -11.23
C ILE A 161 -2.57 12.34 -11.03
N VAL A 162 -1.40 12.89 -11.41
CA VAL A 162 -0.18 12.09 -11.48
C VAL A 162 0.22 11.56 -10.10
N TRP A 163 0.20 12.41 -9.08
CA TRP A 163 0.58 12.00 -7.74
C TRP A 163 -0.40 11.01 -7.11
N ASN A 164 -1.71 11.18 -7.28
CA ASN A 164 -2.70 10.25 -6.73
C ASN A 164 -2.57 8.85 -7.35
N VAL A 165 -2.36 8.79 -8.67
CA VAL A 165 -2.11 7.53 -9.39
C VAL A 165 -0.81 6.89 -8.91
N LEU A 166 0.27 7.67 -8.80
CA LEU A 166 1.59 7.19 -8.34
C LEU A 166 1.52 6.64 -6.91
N PHE A 167 0.83 7.33 -5.98
CA PHE A 167 0.61 6.85 -4.62
C PHE A 167 -0.14 5.52 -4.59
N GLY A 168 -1.22 5.42 -5.36
CA GLY A 168 -1.99 4.17 -5.45
C GLY A 168 -1.12 2.99 -5.91
N PHE A 169 -0.35 3.18 -6.98
CA PHE A 169 0.56 2.15 -7.47
C PHE A 169 1.67 1.81 -6.47
N MET A 170 2.23 2.81 -5.80
CA MET A 170 3.28 2.57 -4.80
C MET A 170 2.75 1.76 -3.61
N VAL A 171 1.63 2.17 -3.01
CA VAL A 171 1.06 1.47 -1.85
C VAL A 171 0.70 0.04 -2.22
N PHE A 172 0.04 -0.16 -3.36
CA PHE A 172 -0.30 -1.49 -3.85
C PHE A 172 0.93 -2.33 -4.18
N GLY A 173 1.94 -1.74 -4.83
CA GLY A 173 3.19 -2.41 -5.18
C GLY A 173 3.98 -2.85 -3.94
N LEU A 174 4.10 -1.98 -2.93
CA LEU A 174 4.76 -2.30 -1.66
C LEU A 174 3.99 -3.41 -0.91
N TRP A 175 2.66 -3.34 -0.87
CA TRP A 175 1.85 -4.38 -0.26
C TRP A 175 1.98 -5.72 -1.01
N ALA A 176 1.89 -5.72 -2.33
CA ALA A 176 2.03 -6.93 -3.15
C ALA A 176 3.42 -7.57 -3.00
N TRP A 177 4.46 -6.76 -2.92
CA TRP A 177 5.81 -7.23 -2.63
C TRP A 177 5.91 -7.91 -1.26
N GLN A 178 5.31 -7.31 -0.22
CA GLN A 178 5.25 -7.91 1.11
C GLN A 178 4.44 -9.20 1.13
N GLU A 179 3.33 -9.28 0.39
CA GLU A 179 2.50 -10.48 0.25
C GLU A 179 3.31 -11.65 -0.34
N VAL A 180 4.04 -11.41 -1.43
CA VAL A 180 4.92 -12.42 -2.05
C VAL A 180 6.01 -12.87 -1.08
N THR A 181 6.58 -11.93 -0.31
CA THR A 181 7.63 -12.22 0.66
C THR A 181 7.11 -13.05 1.83
N ALA A 182 5.90 -12.73 2.34
CA ALA A 182 5.25 -13.47 3.42
C ALA A 182 5.01 -14.95 3.04
N HIS A 183 4.56 -15.19 1.82
CA HIS A 183 4.34 -16.56 1.32
C HIS A 183 5.64 -17.38 1.16
N ARG A 184 6.77 -16.73 0.90
CA ARG A 184 8.06 -17.41 0.83
C ARG A 184 8.62 -17.82 2.19
N ILE A 185 8.28 -17.07 3.25
CA ILE A 185 8.78 -17.31 4.61
C ILE A 185 7.96 -18.38 5.34
N THR A 186 6.71 -18.64 4.91
CA THR A 186 5.88 -19.71 5.47
C THR A 186 5.94 -20.92 4.53
N PRO A 187 6.94 -21.82 4.67
CA PRO A 187 6.95 -23.07 3.93
C PRO A 187 5.73 -23.86 4.36
N GLN A 188 5.05 -24.46 3.41
CA GLN A 188 3.88 -25.34 3.60
C GLN A 188 4.10 -26.30 4.77
N ALA A 189 3.61 -25.96 5.94
CA ALA A 189 3.56 -26.86 7.10
C ALA A 189 2.66 -28.08 6.84
N ASP A 190 1.95 -28.09 5.70
CA ASP A 190 1.03 -29.17 5.31
C ASP A 190 1.72 -30.40 4.67
N SER A 191 3.01 -30.31 4.34
CA SER A 191 3.72 -31.45 3.77
C SER A 191 4.32 -32.41 4.80
N VAL A 192 4.29 -32.09 6.08
CA VAL A 192 4.90 -32.91 7.15
C VAL A 192 3.90 -33.85 7.85
N LYS A 193 2.60 -33.74 7.55
CA LYS A 193 1.58 -34.65 8.12
C LYS A 193 1.18 -35.83 7.21
N GLN A 194 2.12 -36.42 6.49
CA GLN A 194 1.92 -37.79 6.05
C GLN A 194 2.57 -38.72 7.08
N PRO A 195 1.78 -39.47 7.87
CA PRO A 195 2.36 -40.52 8.71
C PRO A 195 3.08 -41.53 7.81
N PRO A 196 4.25 -42.02 8.22
CA PRO A 196 4.95 -43.06 7.47
C PRO A 196 4.01 -44.24 7.26
N GLY A 197 3.81 -44.58 6.00
CA GLY A 197 2.90 -45.65 5.61
C GLY A 197 3.18 -46.93 6.39
N THR A 198 2.17 -47.42 7.11
CA THR A 198 2.13 -48.81 7.59
C THR A 198 2.20 -49.73 6.37
N SER A 199 3.39 -50.22 6.06
CA SER A 199 3.56 -51.37 5.16
C SER A 199 2.90 -52.56 5.85
N LYS A 200 1.65 -52.85 5.49
CA LYS A 200 1.08 -54.19 5.76
C LYS A 200 1.84 -55.18 4.88
N GLN A 201 2.79 -55.86 5.50
CA GLN A 201 3.23 -57.16 5.03
C GLN A 201 2.13 -58.16 5.35
N GLY A 202 1.64 -58.89 4.36
CA GLY A 202 0.76 -60.00 4.42
C GLY A 202 0.82 -60.72 3.09
#